data_3b2de48f88604733d9859d124efa5654
#
_entry.id   3b2de48f88604733d9859d124efa5654
#
_cell.length_a   1.000
_cell.length_b   1.000
_cell.length_c   1.000
_cell.angle_alpha   90.00
_cell.angle_beta   90.00
_cell.angle_gamma   90.00
#
_symmetry.space_group_name_H-M   'P 1'
#
loop_
_entity.id
_entity.type
_entity.pdbx_description
1 polymer ?
#
loop_
_entity_poly.entity_id
_entity_poly.type
_entity_poly.pdbx_seq_one_letter_code
_entity_poly.pdbx_strand_id
1 'polypeptide(L)'
;MNQSTTLAVVGGDVRQAYLAELLHEAGHTVRTFALERRPAAGCTAVSDLQACLDDARAVILPMPVQMGDGSLNAPLANAQHTIGDVLDAIPAGTLTLAGAVPFSVHARAVQNGLTLIDYLSREELAIRN
;
A
#
# COMPACT_ATOMS: atom_id res chain seq x y z
N MET A 1 -6.45 -24.53 11.39
CA MET A 1 -5.70 -24.08 10.71
C MET A 1 -5.53 -22.70 10.59
N ASN A 2 -4.59 -22.22 10.90
CA ASN A 2 -4.36 -20.93 10.83
C ASN A 2 -3.92 -20.49 9.54
N GLN A 3 -4.58 -19.56 8.99
CA GLN A 3 -4.28 -19.12 7.73
C GLN A 3 -3.67 -17.81 7.86
N SER A 4 -2.42 -17.67 7.73
CA SER A 4 -1.84 -16.35 7.72
C SER A 4 -2.28 -15.67 6.43
N THR A 5 -2.59 -14.41 6.56
CA THR A 5 -2.99 -13.59 5.44
C THR A 5 -1.75 -12.91 4.89
N THR A 6 -1.61 -12.91 3.57
CA THR A 6 -0.50 -12.22 2.93
C THR A 6 -0.93 -10.79 2.61
N LEU A 7 -0.17 -9.84 3.10
CA LEU A 7 -0.43 -8.42 2.89
C LEU A 7 0.77 -7.79 2.19
N ALA A 8 0.50 -6.85 1.30
CA ALA A 8 1.56 -6.10 0.62
C ALA A 8 1.54 -4.66 1.15
N VAL A 9 2.69 -4.18 1.61
CA VAL A 9 2.83 -2.81 2.10
C VAL A 9 3.77 -2.11 1.12
N VAL A 10 3.28 -1.09 0.43
CA VAL A 10 4.00 -0.46 -0.65
C VAL A 10 4.25 1.01 -0.34
N GLY A 11 5.51 1.40 -0.33
CA GLY A 11 5.89 2.80 -0.16
C GLY A 11 5.68 3.32 1.25
N GLY A 12 5.75 4.64 1.38
CA GLY A 12 5.53 5.29 2.65
C GLY A 12 6.83 5.62 3.39
N ASP A 13 6.68 6.22 4.54
CA ASP A 13 7.82 6.60 5.38
C ASP A 13 7.94 5.61 6.55
N VAL A 14 8.62 6.03 7.63
CA VAL A 14 8.84 5.13 8.77
C VAL A 14 7.55 4.64 9.40
N ARG A 15 6.46 5.41 9.29
CA ARG A 15 5.17 4.97 9.84
C ARG A 15 4.67 3.74 9.10
N GLN A 16 4.91 3.69 7.78
CA GLN A 16 4.50 2.56 6.97
C GLN A 16 5.35 1.33 7.31
N ALA A 17 6.64 1.52 7.50
CA ALA A 17 7.51 0.43 7.90
C ALA A 17 7.10 -0.12 9.27
N TYR A 18 6.76 0.77 10.18
CA TYR A 18 6.31 0.36 11.51
C TYR A 18 4.99 -0.41 11.43
N LEU A 19 4.07 0.04 10.59
CA LEU A 19 2.82 -0.65 10.37
C LEU A 19 3.06 -2.07 9.86
N ALA A 20 3.99 -2.22 8.90
CA ALA A 20 4.31 -3.54 8.38
C ALA A 20 4.81 -4.46 9.49
N GLU A 21 5.64 -3.93 10.38
CA GLU A 21 6.14 -4.72 11.51
C GLU A 21 5.02 -5.16 12.44
N LEU A 22 4.08 -4.26 12.70
CA LEU A 22 2.94 -4.58 13.56
C LEU A 22 2.07 -5.66 12.93
N LEU A 23 1.87 -5.60 11.63
CA LEU A 23 1.08 -6.61 10.93
C LEU A 23 1.78 -7.96 10.98
N HIS A 24 3.10 -7.97 10.86
CA HIS A 24 3.86 -9.20 10.99
C HIS A 24 3.70 -9.78 12.41
N GLU A 25 3.79 -8.94 13.42
CA GLU A 25 3.63 -9.39 14.80
C GLU A 25 2.24 -9.92 15.07
N ALA A 26 1.25 -9.44 14.34
CA ALA A 26 -0.12 -9.93 14.48
C ALA A 26 -0.34 -11.25 13.77
N GLY A 27 0.67 -11.81 13.13
CA GLY A 27 0.57 -13.14 12.52
C GLY A 27 0.40 -13.16 11.03
N HIS A 28 0.44 -12.00 10.36
CA HIS A 28 0.31 -11.97 8.91
C HIS A 28 1.64 -12.15 8.22
N THR A 29 1.60 -12.64 6.99
CA THR A 29 2.76 -12.65 6.13
C THR A 29 2.79 -11.31 5.41
N VAL A 30 3.86 -10.55 5.58
CA VAL A 30 3.94 -9.20 5.03
C VAL A 30 5.08 -9.09 4.04
N ARG A 31 4.75 -8.66 2.82
CA ARG A 31 5.75 -8.31 1.83
C ARG A 31 5.79 -6.80 1.71
N THR A 32 6.99 -6.26 1.55
CA THR A 32 7.15 -4.81 1.43
C THR A 32 7.82 -4.46 0.12
N PHE A 33 7.48 -3.28 -0.41
CA PHE A 33 8.09 -2.75 -1.62
C PHE A 33 8.35 -1.27 -1.40
N ALA A 34 9.52 -0.79 -1.82
CA ALA A 34 9.90 0.62 -1.74
C ALA A 34 10.14 1.10 -0.30
N LEU A 35 10.65 0.22 0.55
CA LEU A 35 11.06 0.57 1.91
C LEU A 35 12.54 0.24 2.13
N GLU A 36 13.35 0.32 1.08
CA GLU A 36 14.74 -0.15 1.14
C GLU A 36 15.58 0.56 2.18
N ARG A 37 15.33 1.85 2.40
CA ARG A 37 16.15 2.62 3.33
C ARG A 37 15.82 2.38 4.80
N ARG A 38 14.68 1.73 5.06
CA ARG A 38 14.33 1.34 6.42
C ARG A 38 13.47 0.09 6.34
N PRO A 39 14.11 -1.07 6.16
CA PRO A 39 13.35 -2.32 6.03
C PRO A 39 12.52 -2.61 7.28
N ALA A 40 11.39 -3.25 7.08
CA ALA A 40 10.51 -3.63 8.18
C ALA A 40 10.94 -4.99 8.71
N ALA A 41 11.17 -5.06 10.02
CA ALA A 41 11.65 -6.29 10.64
C ALA A 41 10.59 -7.40 10.53
N GLY A 42 11.02 -8.57 10.17
CA GLY A 42 10.13 -9.74 10.05
C GLY A 42 9.39 -9.82 8.75
N CYS A 43 9.43 -8.77 7.93
CA CYS A 43 8.73 -8.73 6.65
C CYS A 43 9.68 -9.10 5.53
N THR A 44 9.10 -9.52 4.39
CA THR A 44 9.89 -9.89 3.23
C THR A 44 9.98 -8.69 2.29
N ALA A 45 11.17 -8.13 2.14
CA ALA A 45 11.39 -7.03 1.20
C ALA A 45 11.48 -7.61 -0.20
N VAL A 46 10.66 -7.10 -1.13
CA VAL A 46 10.61 -7.61 -2.49
C VAL A 46 10.98 -6.47 -3.42
N SER A 47 11.91 -6.73 -4.32
CA SER A 47 12.36 -5.69 -5.25
C SER A 47 11.53 -5.63 -6.52
N ASP A 48 10.70 -6.63 -6.78
CA ASP A 48 9.82 -6.63 -7.95
C ASP A 48 8.40 -6.36 -7.49
N LEU A 49 7.81 -5.29 -8.02
CA LEU A 49 6.48 -4.86 -7.61
C LEU A 49 5.44 -5.95 -7.82
N GLN A 50 5.46 -6.61 -8.97
CA GLN A 50 4.46 -7.63 -9.25
C GLN A 50 4.57 -8.79 -8.26
N ALA A 51 5.79 -9.20 -7.92
CA ALA A 51 5.98 -10.27 -6.95
C ALA A 51 5.50 -9.87 -5.57
N CYS A 52 5.62 -8.60 -5.23
CA CYS A 52 5.11 -8.11 -3.95
C CYS A 52 3.59 -8.18 -3.89
N LEU A 53 2.93 -7.92 -5.01
CA LEU A 53 1.47 -7.80 -5.05
C LEU A 53 0.75 -9.11 -5.33
N ASP A 54 1.45 -10.11 -5.89
CA ASP A 54 0.81 -11.37 -6.26
C ASP A 54 0.26 -12.08 -5.02
N ASP A 55 -0.99 -12.50 -5.12
CA ASP A 55 -1.67 -13.25 -4.05
C ASP A 55 -1.87 -12.47 -2.76
N ALA A 56 -1.64 -11.18 -2.76
CA ALA A 56 -1.89 -10.38 -1.55
C ALA A 56 -3.40 -10.23 -1.36
N ARG A 57 -3.85 -10.44 -0.12
CA ARG A 57 -5.26 -10.24 0.20
C ARG A 57 -5.58 -8.76 0.24
N ALA A 58 -4.63 -7.96 0.59
CA ALA A 58 -4.82 -6.51 0.62
C ALA A 58 -3.49 -5.83 0.33
N VAL A 59 -3.59 -4.65 -0.28
CA VAL A 59 -2.44 -3.82 -0.57
C VAL A 59 -2.60 -2.53 0.22
N ILE A 60 -1.58 -2.18 0.98
CA ILE A 60 -1.62 -0.98 1.82
C ILE A 60 -0.67 0.04 1.23
N LEU A 61 -1.25 1.13 0.76
CA LEU A 61 -0.52 2.24 0.16
C LEU A 61 -0.35 3.36 1.19
N PRO A 62 0.58 4.28 0.96
CA PRO A 62 0.87 5.31 1.97
C PRO A 62 -0.19 6.41 2.04
N MET A 63 -0.05 7.26 3.06
CA MET A 63 -0.85 8.45 3.22
C MET A 63 0.08 9.63 3.41
N PRO A 64 0.02 10.65 2.52
CA PRO A 64 -0.75 10.67 1.29
C PRO A 64 -0.23 9.63 0.31
N VAL A 65 -1.09 9.19 -0.59
CA VAL A 65 -0.72 8.11 -1.49
C VAL A 65 0.29 8.55 -2.54
N GLN A 66 0.24 9.81 -2.94
CA GLN A 66 1.17 10.33 -3.94
C GLN A 66 1.66 11.70 -3.59
N MET A 67 2.78 12.07 -4.22
CA MET A 67 3.32 13.42 -4.12
C MET A 67 2.69 14.29 -5.21
N GLY A 68 2.96 15.59 -5.19
CA GLY A 68 2.34 16.52 -6.11
C GLY A 68 2.65 16.27 -7.58
N ASP A 69 3.75 15.57 -7.87
CA ASP A 69 4.15 15.30 -9.24
C ASP A 69 3.64 13.94 -9.74
N GLY A 70 2.78 13.27 -9.00
CA GLY A 70 2.26 11.97 -9.40
C GLY A 70 3.10 10.79 -9.00
N SER A 71 4.24 11.02 -8.34
CA SER A 71 5.05 9.91 -7.86
C SER A 71 4.44 9.32 -6.61
N LEU A 72 4.71 8.04 -6.40
CA LEU A 72 4.32 7.37 -5.16
C LEU A 72 5.02 8.03 -3.99
N ASN A 73 4.32 8.22 -2.89
CA ASN A 73 4.92 8.73 -1.66
C ASN A 73 5.80 7.62 -1.09
N ALA A 74 7.09 7.67 -1.39
CA ALA A 74 8.01 6.60 -0.99
C ALA A 74 9.39 7.17 -0.67
N PRO A 75 9.50 7.96 0.41
CA PRO A 75 10.79 8.56 0.77
C PRO A 75 11.86 7.55 1.17
N LEU A 76 11.47 6.32 1.51
CA LEU A 76 12.43 5.29 1.89
C LEU A 76 12.84 4.40 0.71
N ALA A 77 12.35 4.69 -0.48
CA ALA A 77 12.69 3.91 -1.66
C ALA A 77 14.02 4.37 -2.24
N ASN A 78 14.74 3.45 -2.86
CA ASN A 78 15.97 3.78 -3.56
C ASN A 78 15.70 4.31 -4.97
N ALA A 79 14.50 4.07 -5.50
CA ALA A 79 14.12 4.53 -6.83
C ALA A 79 12.76 5.21 -6.76
N GLN A 80 12.49 6.06 -7.75
CA GLN A 80 11.22 6.74 -7.82
C GLN A 80 10.21 5.87 -8.57
N HIS A 81 9.00 5.80 -8.07
CA HIS A 81 7.92 5.04 -8.70
C HIS A 81 6.73 5.94 -8.92
N THR A 82 5.89 5.62 -9.91
CA THR A 82 4.67 6.39 -10.13
C THR A 82 3.50 5.66 -9.51
N ILE A 83 2.51 6.41 -9.03
CA ILE A 83 1.31 5.79 -8.47
C ILE A 83 0.56 5.02 -9.55
N GLY A 84 0.60 5.49 -10.80
CA GLY A 84 -0.06 4.79 -11.90
C GLY A 84 0.50 3.39 -12.12
N ASP A 85 1.82 3.26 -12.10
CA ASP A 85 2.44 1.95 -12.28
C ASP A 85 2.05 1.00 -11.16
N VAL A 86 1.96 1.51 -9.93
CA VAL A 86 1.58 0.70 -8.79
C VAL A 86 0.14 0.23 -8.93
N LEU A 87 -0.77 1.14 -9.27
CA LEU A 87 -2.18 0.78 -9.40
C LEU A 87 -2.40 -0.22 -10.52
N ASP A 88 -1.66 -0.07 -11.61
CA ASP A 88 -1.80 -0.97 -12.75
C ASP A 88 -1.27 -2.37 -12.46
N ALA A 89 -0.39 -2.49 -11.49
CA ALA A 89 0.19 -3.79 -11.12
C ALA A 89 -0.67 -4.56 -10.11
N ILE A 90 -1.59 -3.89 -9.44
CA ILE A 90 -2.44 -4.55 -8.43
C ILE A 90 -3.49 -5.39 -9.16
N PRO A 91 -3.61 -6.68 -8.83
CA PRO A 91 -4.62 -7.51 -9.49
C PRO A 91 -6.04 -7.02 -9.24
N ALA A 92 -6.90 -7.11 -10.26
CA ALA A 92 -8.29 -6.70 -10.14
C ALA A 92 -8.96 -7.44 -8.99
N GLY A 93 -9.84 -6.75 -8.28
CA GLY A 93 -10.55 -7.33 -7.15
C GLY A 93 -9.82 -7.23 -5.82
N THR A 94 -8.59 -6.73 -5.82
CA THR A 94 -7.80 -6.67 -4.60
C THR A 94 -8.25 -5.50 -3.74
N LEU A 95 -8.39 -5.74 -2.44
CA LEU A 95 -8.66 -4.67 -1.48
C LEU A 95 -7.43 -3.79 -1.38
N THR A 96 -7.60 -2.50 -1.59
CA THR A 96 -6.50 -1.55 -1.59
C THR A 96 -6.82 -0.43 -0.61
N LEU A 97 -5.92 -0.20 0.34
CA LEU A 97 -6.09 0.81 1.37
C LEU A 97 -5.11 1.94 1.14
N ALA A 98 -5.59 3.17 1.22
CA ALA A 98 -4.75 4.34 1.02
C ALA A 98 -5.36 5.52 1.77
N GLY A 99 -4.61 6.61 1.91
CA GLY A 99 -5.13 7.82 2.54
C GLY A 99 -4.84 9.03 1.69
N ALA A 100 -5.70 10.07 1.82
CA ALA A 100 -5.59 11.30 1.07
C ALA A 100 -5.51 11.01 -0.44
N VAL A 101 -6.51 10.31 -0.96
CA VAL A 101 -6.51 9.81 -2.33
C VAL A 101 -7.11 10.87 -3.26
N PRO A 102 -6.33 11.39 -4.23
CA PRO A 102 -6.88 12.32 -5.21
C PRO A 102 -7.88 11.65 -6.14
N PHE A 103 -8.75 12.44 -6.75
CA PHE A 103 -9.76 11.90 -7.64
C PHE A 103 -9.17 11.07 -8.78
N SER A 104 -8.05 11.51 -9.35
CA SER A 104 -7.43 10.80 -10.46
C SER A 104 -6.97 9.40 -10.07
N VAL A 105 -6.46 9.25 -8.85
CA VAL A 105 -6.02 7.96 -8.33
C VAL A 105 -7.24 7.07 -8.09
N HIS A 106 -8.28 7.65 -7.49
CA HIS A 106 -9.50 6.91 -7.23
C HIS A 106 -10.11 6.40 -8.55
N ALA A 107 -10.17 7.27 -9.56
CA ALA A 107 -10.73 6.89 -10.85
C ALA A 107 -9.93 5.76 -11.51
N ARG A 108 -8.60 5.82 -11.42
CA ARG A 108 -7.77 4.77 -12.00
C ARG A 108 -7.97 3.44 -11.28
N ALA A 109 -8.10 3.48 -9.96
CA ALA A 109 -8.36 2.28 -9.18
C ALA A 109 -9.69 1.65 -9.59
N VAL A 110 -10.72 2.46 -9.79
CA VAL A 110 -12.01 1.97 -10.23
C VAL A 110 -11.89 1.33 -11.62
N GLN A 111 -11.19 1.99 -12.54
CA GLN A 111 -10.98 1.45 -13.87
C GLN A 111 -10.27 0.10 -13.83
N ASN A 112 -9.35 -0.06 -12.89
CA ASN A 112 -8.57 -1.30 -12.77
C ASN A 112 -9.30 -2.38 -11.97
N GLY A 113 -10.51 -2.11 -11.51
CA GLY A 113 -11.31 -3.10 -10.79
C GLY A 113 -10.90 -3.30 -9.35
N LEU A 114 -10.21 -2.33 -8.75
CA LEU A 114 -9.76 -2.43 -7.38
C LEU A 114 -10.86 -1.99 -6.42
N THR A 115 -10.85 -2.56 -5.21
CA THR A 115 -11.71 -2.10 -4.14
C THR A 115 -10.86 -1.14 -3.30
N LEU A 116 -10.97 0.15 -3.59
CA LEU A 116 -10.15 1.15 -2.93
C LEU A 116 -10.89 1.78 -1.77
N ILE A 117 -10.26 1.79 -0.62
CA ILE A 117 -10.79 2.45 0.56
C ILE A 117 -9.83 3.55 0.97
N ASP A 118 -10.33 4.79 0.99
CA ASP A 118 -9.58 5.93 1.49
C ASP A 118 -9.93 6.08 2.96
N TYR A 119 -9.05 5.60 3.83
CA TYR A 119 -9.38 5.56 5.25
C TYR A 119 -9.40 6.95 5.87
N LEU A 120 -8.74 7.91 5.27
CA LEU A 120 -8.81 9.27 5.75
C LEU A 120 -10.20 9.86 5.49
N SER A 121 -10.76 9.60 4.31
CA SER A 121 -12.09 10.06 3.97
C SER A 121 -13.13 9.42 4.88
N ARG A 122 -12.98 8.12 5.17
CA ARG A 122 -13.90 7.44 6.06
C ARG A 122 -13.84 8.02 7.46
N GLU A 123 -12.63 8.31 7.91
CA GLU A 123 -12.45 8.89 9.22
C GLU A 123 -13.10 10.26 9.31
N GLU A 124 -12.96 11.05 8.26
CA GLU A 124 -13.57 12.35 8.19
C GLU A 124 -15.08 12.25 8.28
N LEU A 125 -15.67 11.32 7.57
CA LEU A 125 -17.12 11.12 7.62
C LEU A 125 -17.57 10.73 9.01
N ALA A 126 -16.83 9.89 9.69
CA ALA A 126 -17.16 9.47 11.04
C ALA A 126 -17.14 10.66 12.00
N ILE A 127 -16.18 11.54 11.82
CA ILE A 127 -16.08 12.72 12.68
C ILE A 127 -17.27 13.65 12.49
N ARG A 128 -17.75 13.77 11.27
CA ARG A 128 -18.87 14.65 11.00
C ARG A 128 -20.18 14.15 11.59
N ASN A 129 -20.28 12.87 11.75
CA ASN A 129 -21.49 12.30 12.29
C ASN A 129 -21.49 12.30 13.79
#